data_28f16969b4ef3d8ac620ab79b1212f47
#
_entry.id   28f16969b4ef3d8ac620ab79b1212f47
#
_cell.length_a   1.000
_cell.length_b   1.000
_cell.length_c   1.000
_cell.angle_alpha   90.00
_cell.angle_beta   90.00
_cell.angle_gamma   90.00
#
_symmetry.space_group_name_H-M   'P 1'
#
loop_
_entity.id
_entity.type
_entity.pdbx_description
1 polymer ?
#
loop_
_entity_poly.entity_id
_entity_poly.type
_entity_poly.pdbx_seq_one_letter_code
_entity_poly.pdbx_strand_id
1 'polypeptide(L)'
;MGTGGVGLNSVQGASIAGAESIIALDLSDEKLEAAKKFGATHAVNVSLEKPTKAVYGITEGRGADYVFVTVGDKNAIEQGFKILGRGGTLVIVGMTADGVKVEFDSCKFASIEQSMLGSKMGSTRLVTDIPWYISLYQQGRLKLDELITGRYPLEEINQAIADVRRSDTLRNVIVF
;
A
#
# COMPACT_ATOMS: atom_id res chain seq x y z
N MET A 1 -3.08 1.44 2.50
CA MET A 1 -4.46 1.23 2.02
C MET A 1 -4.39 0.70 0.60
N GLY A 2 -4.96 -0.51 0.38
CA GLY A 2 -4.73 -1.33 -0.80
C GLY A 2 -3.50 -2.23 -0.63
N THR A 3 -3.68 -3.55 -0.73
CA THR A 3 -2.62 -4.56 -0.54
C THR A 3 -2.39 -5.41 -1.81
N GLY A 4 -2.56 -4.79 -2.98
CA GLY A 4 -2.07 -5.34 -4.25
C GLY A 4 -0.55 -5.28 -4.34
N GLY A 5 0.04 -5.58 -5.50
CA GLY A 5 1.50 -5.66 -5.67
C GLY A 5 2.27 -4.42 -5.19
N VAL A 6 1.76 -3.21 -5.41
CA VAL A 6 2.38 -1.96 -4.90
C VAL A 6 2.20 -1.83 -3.39
N GLY A 7 1.01 -2.15 -2.87
CA GLY A 7 0.73 -2.08 -1.43
C GLY A 7 1.56 -3.06 -0.61
N LEU A 8 1.77 -4.28 -1.11
CA LEU A 8 2.63 -5.27 -0.45
C LEU A 8 4.10 -4.82 -0.39
N ASN A 9 4.59 -4.16 -1.45
CA ASN A 9 5.92 -3.57 -1.41
C ASN A 9 6.01 -2.39 -0.43
N SER A 10 4.92 -1.61 -0.26
CA SER A 10 4.85 -0.58 0.78
C SER A 10 4.87 -1.19 2.19
N VAL A 11 4.19 -2.33 2.40
CA VAL A 11 4.24 -3.11 3.66
C VAL A 11 5.67 -3.58 3.94
N GLN A 12 6.37 -4.15 2.94
CA GLN A 12 7.77 -4.55 3.09
C GLN A 12 8.68 -3.37 3.40
N GLY A 13 8.47 -2.24 2.69
CA GLY A 13 9.23 -1.01 2.94
C GLY A 13 9.09 -0.52 4.38
N ALA A 14 7.87 -0.52 4.91
CA ALA A 14 7.62 -0.17 6.31
C ALA A 14 8.30 -1.14 7.30
N SER A 15 8.26 -2.44 7.01
CA SER A 15 8.95 -3.46 7.81
C SER A 15 10.48 -3.28 7.80
N ILE A 16 11.06 -3.04 6.61
CA ILE A 16 12.50 -2.79 6.45
C ILE A 16 12.92 -1.51 7.17
N ALA A 17 12.05 -0.49 7.19
CA ALA A 17 12.26 0.76 7.90
C ALA A 17 12.10 0.63 9.43
N GLY A 18 11.65 -0.52 9.95
CA GLY A 18 11.50 -0.77 11.38
C GLY A 18 10.22 -0.20 11.99
N ALA A 19 9.15 -0.06 11.20
CA ALA A 19 7.85 0.35 11.74
C ALA A 19 7.33 -0.71 12.73
N GLU A 20 6.92 -0.26 13.91
CA GLU A 20 6.41 -1.11 14.99
C GLU A 20 5.05 -1.73 14.63
N SER A 21 4.14 -0.90 14.14
CA SER A 21 2.81 -1.32 13.71
C SER A 21 2.61 -1.06 12.23
N ILE A 22 2.33 -2.11 11.47
CA ILE A 22 2.06 -2.06 10.02
C ILE A 22 0.65 -2.59 9.79
N ILE A 23 -0.28 -1.66 9.53
CA ILE A 23 -1.70 -1.96 9.39
C ILE A 23 -2.07 -2.05 7.91
N ALA A 24 -2.34 -3.25 7.43
CA ALA A 24 -2.82 -3.48 6.08
C ALA A 24 -4.35 -3.27 6.02
N LEU A 25 -4.83 -2.45 5.10
CA LEU A 25 -6.26 -2.21 4.86
C LEU A 25 -6.60 -2.55 3.41
N ASP A 26 -7.54 -3.48 3.21
CA ASP A 26 -8.04 -3.89 1.89
C ASP A 26 -9.50 -4.36 1.99
N LEU A 27 -10.14 -4.60 0.85
CA LEU A 27 -11.47 -5.20 0.74
C LEU A 27 -11.44 -6.74 0.70
N SER A 28 -10.28 -7.34 0.33
CA SER A 28 -10.09 -8.78 0.14
C SER A 28 -9.33 -9.39 1.31
N ASP A 29 -9.93 -10.39 1.95
CA ASP A 29 -9.28 -11.16 3.02
C ASP A 29 -8.05 -11.91 2.52
N GLU A 30 -8.05 -12.42 1.27
CA GLU A 30 -6.90 -13.10 0.66
C GLU A 30 -5.69 -12.18 0.55
N LYS A 31 -5.91 -10.92 0.13
CA LYS A 31 -4.84 -9.90 0.06
C LYS A 31 -4.35 -9.49 1.44
N LEU A 32 -5.24 -9.46 2.42
CA LEU A 32 -4.88 -9.18 3.81
C LEU A 32 -4.03 -10.31 4.42
N GLU A 33 -4.38 -11.57 4.14
CA GLU A 33 -3.55 -12.71 4.55
C GLU A 33 -2.18 -12.70 3.83
N ALA A 34 -2.14 -12.33 2.56
CA ALA A 34 -0.87 -12.12 1.88
C ALA A 34 -0.05 -11.01 2.58
N ALA A 35 -0.66 -9.88 2.94
CA ALA A 35 0.04 -8.77 3.59
C ALA A 35 0.75 -9.17 4.89
N LYS A 36 0.19 -10.09 5.67
CA LYS A 36 0.84 -10.64 6.87
C LYS A 36 2.16 -11.33 6.53
N LYS A 37 2.22 -12.09 5.42
CA LYS A 37 3.44 -12.77 4.96
C LYS A 37 4.54 -11.79 4.54
N PHE A 38 4.14 -10.56 4.17
CA PHE A 38 5.05 -9.49 3.75
C PHE A 38 5.40 -8.50 4.87
N GLY A 39 4.92 -8.74 6.11
CA GLY A 39 5.32 -7.97 7.27
C GLY A 39 4.23 -7.09 7.89
N ALA A 40 2.97 -7.18 7.44
CA ALA A 40 1.87 -6.51 8.13
C ALA A 40 1.66 -7.13 9.51
N THR A 41 1.62 -6.31 10.54
CA THR A 41 1.34 -6.72 11.93
C THR A 41 -0.16 -6.83 12.21
N HIS A 42 -0.95 -6.05 11.48
CA HIS A 42 -2.42 -6.02 11.59
C HIS A 42 -3.04 -6.01 10.19
N ALA A 43 -4.21 -6.61 10.07
CA ALA A 43 -4.98 -6.66 8.83
C ALA A 43 -6.44 -6.27 9.12
N VAL A 44 -6.99 -5.38 8.32
CA VAL A 44 -8.34 -4.83 8.50
C VAL A 44 -9.09 -4.89 7.17
N ASN A 45 -10.17 -5.65 7.13
CA ASN A 45 -11.09 -5.67 6.00
C ASN A 45 -12.03 -4.47 6.08
N VAL A 46 -11.83 -3.49 5.20
CA VAL A 46 -12.59 -2.23 5.21
C VAL A 46 -14.01 -2.35 4.67
N SER A 47 -14.38 -3.51 4.13
CA SER A 47 -15.79 -3.83 3.80
C SER A 47 -16.60 -4.26 5.04
N LEU A 48 -15.92 -4.73 6.09
CA LEU A 48 -16.52 -5.26 7.32
C LEU A 48 -16.40 -4.29 8.50
N GLU A 49 -15.33 -3.51 8.55
CA GLU A 49 -15.06 -2.58 9.64
C GLU A 49 -14.63 -1.19 9.13
N LYS A 50 -15.06 -0.14 9.84
CA LYS A 50 -14.67 1.24 9.52
C LYS A 50 -13.16 1.44 9.77
N PRO A 51 -12.38 1.90 8.78
CA PRO A 51 -10.93 2.11 8.91
C PRO A 51 -10.55 2.97 10.11
N THR A 52 -11.33 4.04 10.38
CA THR A 52 -11.09 4.93 11.50
C THR A 52 -11.19 4.21 12.84
N LYS A 53 -12.23 3.38 13.04
CA LYS A 53 -12.41 2.64 14.29
C LYS A 53 -11.26 1.65 14.49
N ALA A 54 -10.91 0.89 13.46
CA ALA A 54 -9.84 -0.10 13.53
C ALA A 54 -8.47 0.54 13.81
N VAL A 55 -8.08 1.55 13.02
CA VAL A 55 -6.75 2.19 13.16
C VAL A 55 -6.62 2.88 14.52
N TYR A 56 -7.61 3.67 14.94
CA TYR A 56 -7.56 4.32 16.26
C TYR A 56 -7.60 3.30 17.42
N GLY A 57 -8.27 2.15 17.24
CA GLY A 57 -8.23 1.06 18.21
C GLY A 57 -6.83 0.44 18.34
N ILE A 58 -6.19 0.11 17.21
CA ILE A 58 -4.84 -0.48 17.17
C ILE A 58 -3.78 0.49 17.69
N THR A 59 -3.92 1.78 17.39
CA THR A 59 -2.96 2.82 17.77
C THR A 59 -3.29 3.52 19.09
N GLU A 60 -4.19 2.97 19.91
CA GLU A 60 -4.58 3.53 21.20
C GLU A 60 -5.03 5.00 21.12
N GLY A 61 -5.77 5.34 20.08
CA GLY A 61 -6.29 6.69 19.85
C GLY A 61 -5.32 7.67 19.20
N ARG A 62 -4.07 7.27 18.89
CA ARG A 62 -3.06 8.17 18.30
C ARG A 62 -3.29 8.43 16.81
N GLY A 63 -3.84 7.46 16.07
CA GLY A 63 -3.88 7.45 14.61
C GLY A 63 -2.55 6.99 14.00
N ALA A 64 -2.47 6.96 12.67
CA ALA A 64 -1.30 6.51 11.95
C ALA A 64 -0.30 7.65 11.71
N ASP A 65 1.00 7.39 11.87
CA ASP A 65 2.07 8.34 11.54
C ASP A 65 2.23 8.48 10.02
N TYR A 66 2.07 7.38 9.29
CA TYR A 66 2.12 7.34 7.82
C TYR A 66 0.95 6.54 7.26
N VAL A 67 0.32 7.08 6.21
CA VAL A 67 -0.73 6.38 5.47
C VAL A 67 -0.35 6.36 3.99
N PHE A 68 -0.04 5.17 3.46
CA PHE A 68 0.22 4.97 2.03
C PHE A 68 -1.07 4.53 1.34
N VAL A 69 -1.58 5.34 0.41
CA VAL A 69 -2.75 4.99 -0.41
C VAL A 69 -2.26 4.53 -1.77
N THR A 70 -2.31 3.22 -2.00
CA THR A 70 -1.78 2.57 -3.22
C THR A 70 -2.85 2.20 -4.24
N VAL A 71 -4.09 2.60 -3.97
CA VAL A 71 -5.23 2.47 -4.88
C VAL A 71 -5.65 3.84 -5.41
N GLY A 72 -6.06 3.89 -6.68
CA GLY A 72 -6.54 5.13 -7.32
C GLY A 72 -8.02 5.41 -7.01
N ASP A 73 -8.41 5.39 -5.75
CA ASP A 73 -9.77 5.60 -5.30
C ASP A 73 -9.90 6.84 -4.42
N LYS A 74 -10.85 7.73 -4.77
CA LYS A 74 -11.12 8.97 -4.04
C LYS A 74 -11.42 8.70 -2.57
N ASN A 75 -12.30 7.73 -2.29
CA ASN A 75 -12.74 7.46 -0.93
C ASN A 75 -11.62 6.92 -0.05
N ALA A 76 -10.71 6.10 -0.63
CA ALA A 76 -9.53 5.62 0.08
C ALA A 76 -8.59 6.77 0.48
N ILE A 77 -8.40 7.76 -0.40
CA ILE A 77 -7.58 8.95 -0.09
C ILE A 77 -8.23 9.78 1.02
N GLU A 78 -9.54 10.05 0.92
CA GLU A 78 -10.29 10.81 1.93
C GLU A 78 -10.34 10.08 3.29
N GLN A 79 -10.44 8.76 3.28
CA GLN A 79 -10.34 7.95 4.49
C GLN A 79 -8.93 7.99 5.08
N GLY A 80 -7.90 8.03 4.21
CA GLY A 80 -6.50 8.18 4.62
C GLY A 80 -6.29 9.40 5.52
N PHE A 81 -6.85 10.56 5.17
CA PHE A 81 -6.79 11.75 6.02
C PHE A 81 -7.45 11.55 7.40
N LYS A 82 -8.54 10.77 7.45
CA LYS A 82 -9.31 10.59 8.69
C LYS A 82 -8.60 9.70 9.71
N ILE A 83 -7.70 8.82 9.24
CA ILE A 83 -6.96 7.88 10.10
C ILE A 83 -5.56 8.35 10.48
N LEU A 84 -5.09 9.48 9.90
CA LEU A 84 -3.83 10.11 10.31
C LEU A 84 -3.90 10.66 11.73
N GLY A 85 -2.83 10.43 12.47
CA GLY A 85 -2.56 11.05 13.75
C GLY A 85 -2.03 12.48 13.62
N ARG A 86 -1.65 13.08 14.76
CA ARG A 86 -0.96 14.37 14.83
C ARG A 86 0.41 14.28 14.17
N GLY A 87 0.75 15.23 13.31
CA GLY A 87 2.01 15.25 12.55
C GLY A 87 2.08 14.16 11.47
N GLY A 88 1.00 13.40 11.26
CA GLY A 88 0.97 12.27 10.33
C GLY A 88 1.05 12.69 8.87
N THR A 89 1.60 11.81 8.03
CA THR A 89 1.81 12.05 6.61
C THR A 89 1.00 11.08 5.74
N LEU A 90 0.14 11.62 4.88
CA LEU A 90 -0.54 10.87 3.82
C LEU A 90 0.34 10.84 2.57
N VAL A 91 0.63 9.64 2.06
CA VAL A 91 1.37 9.44 0.81
C VAL A 91 0.42 8.88 -0.25
N ILE A 92 0.15 9.66 -1.29
CA ILE A 92 -0.67 9.25 -2.43
C ILE A 92 0.24 8.59 -3.47
N VAL A 93 0.10 7.27 -3.63
CA VAL A 93 0.86 6.43 -4.57
C VAL A 93 -0.04 5.98 -5.74
N GLY A 94 -1.26 5.56 -5.43
CA GLY A 94 -2.27 5.20 -6.43
C GLY A 94 -2.83 6.44 -7.10
N MET A 95 -2.80 6.47 -8.44
CA MET A 95 -3.33 7.59 -9.21
C MET A 95 -4.81 7.41 -9.47
N THR A 96 -5.62 8.41 -9.14
CA THR A 96 -7.01 8.52 -9.58
C THR A 96 -7.08 8.88 -11.07
N ALA A 97 -8.28 8.78 -11.65
CA ALA A 97 -8.51 9.34 -12.97
C ALA A 97 -8.27 10.87 -12.97
N ASP A 98 -7.94 11.41 -14.14
CA ASP A 98 -7.74 12.85 -14.27
C ASP A 98 -9.02 13.62 -13.92
N GLY A 99 -8.84 14.80 -13.30
CA GLY A 99 -9.94 15.66 -12.86
C GLY A 99 -10.65 15.24 -11.56
N VAL A 100 -10.33 14.08 -10.97
CA VAL A 100 -10.89 13.68 -9.68
C VAL A 100 -10.32 14.55 -8.56
N LYS A 101 -11.24 15.17 -7.80
CA LYS A 101 -10.91 16.01 -6.65
C LYS A 101 -11.21 15.27 -5.36
N VAL A 102 -10.32 15.39 -4.36
CA VAL A 102 -10.50 14.86 -3.01
C VAL A 102 -10.80 15.97 -2.02
N GLU A 103 -11.56 15.65 -0.99
CA GLU A 103 -11.98 16.59 0.05
C GLU A 103 -11.36 16.21 1.39
N PHE A 104 -10.92 17.21 2.14
CA PHE A 104 -10.43 17.03 3.50
C PHE A 104 -10.76 18.25 4.37
N ASP A 105 -10.80 18.04 5.67
CA ASP A 105 -10.99 19.12 6.65
C ASP A 105 -9.69 19.92 6.80
N SER A 106 -9.64 21.08 6.19
CA SER A 106 -8.46 21.95 6.20
C SER A 106 -8.14 22.51 7.60
N CYS A 107 -9.17 22.74 8.44
CA CYS A 107 -8.96 23.18 9.80
C CYS A 107 -8.29 22.09 10.63
N LYS A 108 -8.81 20.87 10.56
CA LYS A 108 -8.19 19.71 11.21
C LYS A 108 -6.77 19.48 10.68
N PHE A 109 -6.59 19.51 9.37
CA PHE A 109 -5.29 19.31 8.72
C PHE A 109 -4.22 20.25 9.29
N ALA A 110 -4.53 21.55 9.39
CA ALA A 110 -3.62 22.54 9.94
C ALA A 110 -3.44 22.40 11.46
N SER A 111 -4.53 22.16 12.22
CA SER A 111 -4.51 22.16 13.70
C SER A 111 -3.73 21.00 14.30
N ILE A 112 -3.62 19.89 13.59
CA ILE A 112 -2.84 18.72 14.01
C ILE A 112 -1.60 18.46 13.15
N GLU A 113 -1.20 19.46 12.34
CA GLU A 113 0.08 19.48 11.61
C GLU A 113 0.24 18.31 10.63
N GLN A 114 -0.84 17.89 9.94
CA GLN A 114 -0.78 16.82 8.96
C GLN A 114 -0.03 17.24 7.69
N SER A 115 0.56 16.27 7.00
CA SER A 115 1.24 16.46 5.71
C SER A 115 0.64 15.57 4.63
N MET A 116 0.79 15.99 3.36
CA MET A 116 0.42 15.21 2.20
C MET A 116 1.54 15.22 1.16
N LEU A 117 1.90 14.04 0.67
CA LEU A 117 2.93 13.84 -0.35
C LEU A 117 2.37 13.05 -1.52
N GLY A 118 2.79 13.41 -2.73
CA GLY A 118 2.63 12.57 -3.92
C GLY A 118 3.86 11.69 -4.13
N SER A 119 3.65 10.45 -4.57
CA SER A 119 4.76 9.55 -4.94
C SER A 119 4.45 8.89 -6.27
N LYS A 120 5.18 9.29 -7.32
CA LYS A 120 5.14 8.66 -8.64
C LYS A 120 6.36 7.75 -8.78
N MET A 121 6.11 6.48 -9.16
CA MET A 121 7.20 5.49 -9.31
C MET A 121 8.09 5.36 -8.05
N GLY A 122 7.49 5.53 -6.87
CA GLY A 122 8.21 5.48 -5.60
C GLY A 122 9.16 6.66 -5.34
N SER A 123 9.12 7.73 -6.16
CA SER A 123 10.11 8.84 -6.13
C SER A 123 11.55 8.34 -6.20
N THR A 124 11.78 7.26 -6.96
CA THR A 124 13.00 6.46 -6.98
C THR A 124 14.16 7.15 -7.72
N ARG A 125 15.35 7.03 -7.18
CA ARG A 125 16.62 7.34 -7.83
C ARG A 125 17.24 6.04 -8.35
N LEU A 126 16.96 5.67 -9.61
CA LEU A 126 17.25 4.35 -10.17
C LEU A 126 18.70 3.89 -9.95
N VAL A 127 19.66 4.78 -10.11
CA VAL A 127 21.11 4.47 -10.00
C VAL A 127 21.50 4.01 -8.58
N THR A 128 20.88 4.58 -7.56
CA THR A 128 21.19 4.28 -6.14
C THR A 128 20.26 3.24 -5.56
N ASP A 129 18.97 3.31 -5.90
CA ASP A 129 17.96 2.55 -5.19
C ASP A 129 17.87 1.10 -5.73
N ILE A 130 18.10 0.88 -7.05
CA ILE A 130 18.06 -0.49 -7.60
C ILE A 130 19.16 -1.38 -6.99
N PRO A 131 20.45 -0.97 -6.93
CA PRO A 131 21.49 -1.77 -6.26
C PRO A 131 21.16 -2.05 -4.79
N TRP A 132 20.54 -1.10 -4.09
CA TRP A 132 20.11 -1.30 -2.71
C TRP A 132 18.98 -2.32 -2.60
N TYR A 133 17.96 -2.27 -3.47
CA TYR A 133 16.89 -3.27 -3.49
C TYR A 133 17.42 -4.66 -3.81
N ILE A 134 18.38 -4.78 -4.74
CA ILE A 134 19.04 -6.07 -5.05
C ILE A 134 19.74 -6.62 -3.80
N SER A 135 20.47 -5.77 -3.07
CA SER A 135 21.12 -6.17 -1.82
C SER A 135 20.12 -6.65 -0.76
N LEU A 136 18.99 -5.96 -0.60
CA LEU A 136 17.92 -6.38 0.32
C LEU A 136 17.29 -7.72 -0.08
N TYR A 137 17.09 -7.93 -1.39
CA TYR A 137 16.58 -9.18 -1.93
C TYR A 137 17.56 -10.34 -1.67
N GLN A 138 18.84 -10.16 -1.97
CA GLN A 138 19.88 -11.15 -1.71
C GLN A 138 20.04 -11.50 -0.23
N GLN A 139 19.74 -10.57 0.67
CA GLN A 139 19.71 -10.78 2.13
C GLN A 139 18.41 -11.45 2.60
N GLY A 140 17.45 -11.74 1.72
CA GLY A 140 16.12 -12.25 2.08
C GLY A 140 15.23 -11.25 2.84
N ARG A 141 15.61 -9.99 2.88
CA ARG A 141 14.84 -8.91 3.54
C ARG A 141 13.77 -8.29 2.66
N LEU A 142 13.92 -8.39 1.34
CA LEU A 142 12.92 -7.98 0.34
C LEU A 142 12.46 -9.21 -0.44
N LYS A 143 11.19 -9.53 -0.35
CA LYS A 143 10.55 -10.67 -1.01
C LYS A 143 10.03 -10.22 -2.38
N LEU A 144 10.58 -10.73 -3.45
CA LEU A 144 10.17 -10.43 -4.82
C LEU A 144 9.53 -11.65 -5.51
N ASP A 145 10.09 -12.84 -5.30
CA ASP A 145 9.60 -14.07 -5.92
C ASP A 145 8.20 -14.43 -5.41
N GLU A 146 7.93 -14.19 -4.14
CA GLU A 146 6.65 -14.45 -3.50
C GLU A 146 5.52 -13.51 -3.98
N LEU A 147 5.86 -12.42 -4.65
CA LEU A 147 4.87 -11.56 -5.31
C LEU A 147 4.35 -12.18 -6.62
N ILE A 148 5.13 -13.08 -7.26
CA ILE A 148 4.77 -13.64 -8.56
C ILE A 148 3.71 -14.71 -8.37
N THR A 149 2.49 -14.40 -8.78
CA THR A 149 1.34 -15.31 -8.70
C THR A 149 1.02 -16.02 -10.03
N GLY A 150 1.48 -15.47 -11.14
CA GLY A 150 1.30 -16.06 -12.46
C GLY A 150 2.52 -15.87 -13.36
N ARG A 151 2.85 -16.92 -14.14
CA ARG A 151 3.89 -16.91 -15.17
C ARG A 151 3.24 -17.33 -16.48
N TYR A 152 3.40 -16.52 -17.52
CA TYR A 152 2.74 -16.72 -18.81
C TYR A 152 3.75 -16.58 -19.95
N PRO A 153 3.68 -17.40 -21.00
CA PRO A 153 4.40 -17.10 -22.23
C PRO A 153 3.78 -15.86 -22.92
N LEU A 154 4.50 -15.27 -23.87
CA LEU A 154 4.05 -14.04 -24.54
C LEU A 154 2.71 -14.24 -25.26
N GLU A 155 2.47 -15.41 -25.82
CA GLU A 155 1.24 -15.76 -26.53
C GLU A 155 -0.01 -15.68 -25.63
N GLU A 156 0.16 -15.86 -24.32
CA GLU A 156 -0.92 -15.80 -23.32
C GLU A 156 -1.04 -14.42 -22.64
N ILE A 157 -0.46 -13.36 -23.18
CA ILE A 157 -0.48 -12.02 -22.57
C ILE A 157 -1.90 -11.52 -22.27
N ASN A 158 -2.87 -11.84 -23.12
CA ASN A 158 -4.25 -11.45 -22.89
C ASN A 158 -4.87 -12.15 -21.68
N GLN A 159 -4.50 -13.41 -21.44
CA GLN A 159 -4.91 -14.15 -20.25
C GLN A 159 -4.23 -13.57 -19.01
N ALA A 160 -2.94 -13.28 -19.08
CA ALA A 160 -2.20 -12.64 -17.98
C ALA A 160 -2.83 -11.30 -17.57
N ILE A 161 -3.28 -10.49 -18.55
CA ILE A 161 -3.98 -9.21 -18.31
C ILE A 161 -5.38 -9.44 -17.70
N ALA A 162 -6.12 -10.44 -18.17
CA ALA A 162 -7.43 -10.78 -17.63
C ALA A 162 -7.32 -11.22 -16.15
N ASP A 163 -6.32 -12.01 -15.83
CA ASP A 163 -6.10 -12.54 -14.48
C ASP A 163 -5.65 -11.47 -13.46
N VAL A 164 -5.12 -10.32 -13.91
CA VAL A 164 -4.83 -9.17 -13.01
C VAL A 164 -6.09 -8.69 -12.28
N ARG A 165 -7.28 -8.92 -12.85
CA ARG A 165 -8.56 -8.54 -12.23
C ARG A 165 -9.02 -9.46 -11.12
N ARG A 166 -8.36 -10.62 -10.94
CA ARG A 166 -8.68 -11.58 -9.88
C ARG A 166 -8.19 -11.08 -8.53
N SER A 167 -8.90 -11.43 -7.48
CA SER A 167 -8.58 -11.03 -6.11
C SER A 167 -7.25 -11.62 -5.61
N ASP A 168 -6.90 -12.82 -6.08
CA ASP A 168 -5.72 -13.59 -5.69
C ASP A 168 -4.44 -13.21 -6.46
N THR A 169 -4.53 -12.38 -7.50
CA THR A 169 -3.38 -11.95 -8.30
C THR A 169 -2.65 -10.79 -7.64
N LEU A 170 -1.35 -11.00 -7.35
CA LEU A 170 -0.45 -9.98 -6.84
C LEU A 170 0.43 -9.42 -7.97
N ARG A 171 1.07 -10.30 -8.74
CA ARG A 171 1.89 -9.94 -9.90
C ARG A 171 1.95 -11.08 -10.91
N ASN A 172 1.58 -10.79 -12.15
CA ASN A 172 1.83 -11.65 -13.29
C ASN A 172 3.11 -11.23 -14.01
N VAL A 173 3.87 -12.18 -14.51
CA VAL A 173 5.09 -11.96 -15.31
C VAL A 173 4.99 -12.72 -16.62
N ILE A 174 5.53 -12.12 -17.69
CA ILE A 174 5.70 -12.77 -18.98
C ILE A 174 7.12 -13.37 -19.02
N VAL A 175 7.20 -14.62 -19.39
CA VAL A 175 8.47 -15.36 -19.53
C VAL A 175 8.71 -15.60 -21.01
N PHE A 176 9.89 -15.25 -21.50
CA PHE A 176 10.33 -15.43 -22.88
C PHE A 176 11.16 -16.70 -23.04
#